data_653efecd2a18591aedf170db93a29913
#
_entry.id   653efecd2a18591aedf170db93a29913
#
_cell.length_a   1.000
_cell.length_b   1.000
_cell.length_c   1.000
_cell.angle_alpha   90.00
_cell.angle_beta   90.00
_cell.angle_gamma   90.00
#
_symmetry.space_group_name_H-M   'P 1'
#
loop_
_entity.id
_entity.type
_entity.pdbx_description
1 polymer ?
#
loop_
_entity_poly.entity_id
_entity_poly.type
_entity_poly.pdbx_seq_one_letter_code
_entity_poly.pdbx_strand_id
1 'polypeptide(L)'
;YTDETKSATTNDYGAAQRVIYGTATPKYFGSFNNTFRYRGFALDLQFYFSMGNYVRDAWGTYAYDGFNPTSNKYKRNLERWQKPGQITDVPRYEYGLQNFSSQFSTRLLYKGDFIRLRNITLSYSLPRKVLQKAGLGVTTFYVRGFNLLTKTFDDRLTFDPENGITSTSNLNIPINKTVTFGLTVEL
;
A
#
# COMPACT_ATOMS: atom_id res chain seq x y z
N TYR A 1 -4.50 -27.55 2.72
CA TYR A 1 -5.56 -28.43 3.19
C TYR A 1 -6.21 -29.16 2.03
N THR A 2 -6.73 -30.38 2.28
CA THR A 2 -7.40 -31.23 1.28
C THR A 2 -8.90 -30.95 1.17
N ASP A 3 -9.50 -30.27 2.14
CA ASP A 3 -10.93 -29.98 2.21
C ASP A 3 -11.23 -28.66 2.91
N GLU A 4 -12.48 -28.20 2.81
CA GLU A 4 -12.95 -26.96 3.45
C GLU A 4 -12.92 -27.01 4.98
N THR A 5 -13.01 -28.19 5.56
CA THR A 5 -12.99 -28.38 7.03
C THR A 5 -11.57 -28.29 7.60
N LYS A 6 -10.56 -28.25 6.73
CA LYS A 6 -9.13 -28.23 7.09
C LYS A 6 -8.71 -29.45 7.91
N SER A 7 -9.38 -30.58 7.69
CA SER A 7 -9.18 -31.82 8.44
C SER A 7 -7.82 -32.48 8.16
N ALA A 8 -7.27 -32.28 6.96
CA ALA A 8 -5.97 -32.80 6.58
C ALA A 8 -5.13 -31.77 5.83
N THR A 9 -3.83 -31.86 5.96
CA THR A 9 -2.84 -31.06 5.22
C THR A 9 -2.26 -31.88 4.08
N THR A 10 -1.84 -31.20 3.01
CA THR A 10 -1.14 -31.82 1.87
C THR A 10 0.05 -31.00 1.45
N ASN A 11 1.08 -31.67 0.95
CA ASN A 11 2.21 -31.07 0.24
C ASN A 11 2.01 -31.08 -1.28
N ASP A 12 0.97 -31.74 -1.77
CA ASP A 12 0.62 -31.75 -3.17
C ASP A 12 -0.31 -30.57 -3.50
N TYR A 13 0.19 -29.64 -4.31
CA TYR A 13 -0.56 -28.47 -4.75
C TYR A 13 -1.79 -28.86 -5.60
N GLY A 14 -1.70 -29.94 -6.39
CA GLY A 14 -2.81 -30.43 -7.21
C GLY A 14 -3.95 -31.00 -6.37
N ALA A 15 -3.64 -31.62 -5.23
CA ALA A 15 -4.60 -32.18 -4.29
C ALA A 15 -5.16 -31.13 -3.29
N ALA A 16 -4.60 -29.92 -3.29
CA ALA A 16 -5.05 -28.87 -2.37
C ALA A 16 -6.42 -28.30 -2.78
N GLN A 17 -7.29 -28.09 -1.78
CA GLN A 17 -8.61 -27.49 -1.98
C GLN A 17 -8.47 -26.06 -2.51
N ARG A 18 -9.16 -25.75 -3.60
CA ARG A 18 -9.33 -24.41 -4.11
C ARG A 18 -10.49 -23.72 -3.44
N VAL A 19 -10.25 -22.54 -2.90
CA VAL A 19 -11.27 -21.77 -2.18
C VAL A 19 -11.44 -20.37 -2.79
N ILE A 20 -12.67 -19.86 -2.75
CA ILE A 20 -12.93 -18.45 -3.03
C ILE A 20 -12.60 -17.67 -1.76
N TYR A 21 -11.54 -16.86 -1.81
CA TYR A 21 -11.02 -16.19 -0.61
C TYR A 21 -11.57 -14.76 -0.44
N GLY A 22 -11.77 -14.05 -1.52
CA GLY A 22 -12.25 -12.67 -1.49
C GLY A 22 -12.26 -12.02 -2.87
N THR A 23 -12.45 -10.73 -2.90
CA THR A 23 -12.52 -9.93 -4.14
C THR A 23 -11.32 -9.00 -4.27
N ALA A 24 -10.91 -8.73 -5.52
CA ALA A 24 -9.94 -7.70 -5.85
C ALA A 24 -10.54 -6.29 -5.81
N THR A 25 -11.86 -6.18 -5.97
CA THR A 25 -12.58 -4.90 -5.99
C THR A 25 -12.91 -4.45 -4.57
N PRO A 26 -12.59 -3.20 -4.20
CA PRO A 26 -12.98 -2.64 -2.91
C PRO A 26 -14.50 -2.62 -2.74
N LYS A 27 -14.96 -2.96 -1.54
CA LYS A 27 -16.37 -2.83 -1.18
C LYS A 27 -16.76 -1.40 -0.85
N TYR A 28 -15.82 -0.66 -0.27
CA TYR A 28 -16.02 0.73 0.15
C TYR A 28 -14.78 1.55 -0.25
N PHE A 29 -15.02 2.69 -0.84
CA PHE A 29 -13.97 3.67 -1.11
C PHE A 29 -14.57 5.07 -1.12
N GLY A 30 -13.75 6.07 -0.84
CA GLY A 30 -14.21 7.44 -0.83
C GLY A 30 -13.13 8.41 -0.39
N SER A 31 -13.51 9.69 -0.38
CA SER A 31 -12.64 10.76 0.07
C SER A 31 -13.34 11.62 1.12
N PHE A 32 -12.54 12.09 2.08
CA PHE A 32 -12.95 13.06 3.06
C PHE A 32 -12.07 14.30 2.90
N ASN A 33 -12.72 15.45 2.62
CA ASN A 33 -12.04 16.71 2.38
C ASN A 33 -12.39 17.71 3.48
N ASN A 34 -11.38 18.42 3.99
CA ASN A 34 -11.54 19.47 4.96
C ASN A 34 -10.73 20.71 4.60
N THR A 35 -11.31 21.88 4.81
CA THR A 35 -10.63 23.17 4.68
C THR A 35 -10.82 23.97 5.96
N PHE A 36 -9.70 24.36 6.57
CA PHE A 36 -9.67 25.25 7.73
C PHE A 36 -9.09 26.59 7.31
N ARG A 37 -9.75 27.69 7.66
CA ARG A 37 -9.29 29.06 7.34
C ARG A 37 -9.20 29.93 8.59
N TYR A 38 -8.07 30.61 8.72
CA TYR A 38 -7.87 31.53 9.84
C TYR A 38 -6.85 32.62 9.47
N ARG A 39 -7.25 33.89 9.55
CA ARG A 39 -6.38 35.08 9.38
C ARG A 39 -5.43 35.03 8.19
N GLY A 40 -5.95 34.71 6.99
CA GLY A 40 -5.15 34.61 5.77
C GLY A 40 -4.51 33.24 5.53
N PHE A 41 -4.46 32.38 6.54
CA PHE A 41 -4.06 30.96 6.36
C PHE A 41 -5.24 30.12 5.90
N ALA A 42 -4.97 29.16 5.02
CA ALA A 42 -5.88 28.07 4.71
C ALA A 42 -5.11 26.75 4.73
N LEU A 43 -5.70 25.74 5.36
CA LEU A 43 -5.21 24.38 5.38
C LEU A 43 -6.26 23.49 4.73
N ASP A 44 -5.92 22.91 3.59
CA ASP A 44 -6.75 21.94 2.88
C ASP A 44 -6.19 20.54 3.06
N LEU A 45 -7.04 19.61 3.48
CA LEU A 45 -6.72 18.21 3.70
C LEU A 45 -7.64 17.32 2.89
N GLN A 46 -7.08 16.36 2.18
CA GLN A 46 -7.81 15.32 1.47
C GLN A 46 -7.32 13.95 1.89
N PHE A 47 -8.18 13.21 2.55
CA PHE A 47 -7.97 11.80 2.84
C PHE A 47 -8.75 10.95 1.83
N TYR A 48 -8.13 9.87 1.39
CA TYR A 48 -8.75 8.83 0.58
C TYR A 48 -8.66 7.51 1.32
N PHE A 49 -9.70 6.69 1.25
CA PHE A 49 -9.71 5.35 1.81
C PHE A 49 -10.25 4.34 0.79
N SER A 50 -9.79 3.11 0.89
CA SER A 50 -10.25 1.96 0.13
C SER A 50 -10.23 0.74 1.04
N MET A 51 -11.33 -0.02 1.09
CA MET A 51 -11.52 -1.10 2.05
C MET A 51 -12.32 -2.26 1.46
N GLY A 52 -12.08 -3.46 1.99
CA GLY A 52 -12.84 -4.66 1.70
C GLY A 52 -12.37 -5.44 0.48
N ASN A 53 -11.18 -5.15 -0.03
CA ASN A 53 -10.54 -5.93 -1.08
C ASN A 53 -9.31 -6.69 -0.56
N TYR A 54 -8.86 -7.63 -1.39
CA TYR A 54 -7.59 -8.32 -1.21
C TYR A 54 -6.62 -7.96 -2.33
N VAL A 55 -5.35 -7.88 -1.98
CA VAL A 55 -4.24 -7.66 -2.92
C VAL A 55 -3.31 -8.85 -2.90
N ARG A 56 -2.81 -9.24 -4.06
CA ARG A 56 -1.91 -10.37 -4.24
C ARG A 56 -0.47 -9.89 -4.40
N ASP A 57 0.43 -10.50 -3.65
CA ASP A 57 1.87 -10.39 -3.87
C ASP A 57 2.32 -11.44 -4.89
N ALA A 58 2.46 -11.05 -6.15
CA ALA A 58 2.95 -11.95 -7.18
C ALA A 58 4.44 -12.24 -7.05
N TRP A 59 5.21 -11.31 -6.49
CA TRP A 59 6.65 -11.51 -6.25
C TRP A 59 6.95 -12.37 -5.03
N GLY A 60 6.02 -12.46 -4.09
CA GLY A 60 6.16 -13.37 -2.96
C GLY A 60 6.36 -14.82 -3.39
N THR A 61 5.83 -15.23 -4.54
CA THR A 61 6.06 -16.57 -5.09
C THR A 61 7.54 -16.84 -5.36
N TYR A 62 8.29 -15.84 -5.80
CA TYR A 62 9.72 -15.96 -6.11
C TYR A 62 10.62 -15.61 -4.93
N ALA A 63 10.21 -14.61 -4.15
CA ALA A 63 11.04 -14.10 -3.07
C ALA A 63 11.10 -15.02 -1.85
N TYR A 64 10.04 -15.82 -1.61
CA TYR A 64 9.94 -16.71 -0.46
C TYR A 64 10.39 -18.15 -0.72
N ASP A 65 10.68 -18.52 -1.95
CA ASP A 65 11.14 -19.88 -2.25
C ASP A 65 12.67 -20.01 -2.21
N GLY A 66 13.14 -21.24 -2.06
CA GLY A 66 14.55 -21.58 -2.12
C GLY A 66 15.04 -21.98 -3.52
N PHE A 67 14.17 -21.92 -4.52
CA PHE A 67 14.47 -22.43 -5.86
C PHE A 67 15.60 -21.63 -6.55
N ASN A 68 15.60 -20.31 -6.39
CA ASN A 68 16.66 -19.48 -6.97
C ASN A 68 17.59 -18.91 -5.87
N PRO A 69 18.74 -19.54 -5.60
CA PRO A 69 19.63 -19.12 -4.54
C PRO A 69 20.39 -17.83 -4.83
N THR A 70 20.50 -17.46 -6.12
CA THR A 70 21.32 -16.32 -6.56
C THR A 70 20.56 -15.00 -6.55
N SER A 71 19.23 -15.02 -6.41
CA SER A 71 18.42 -13.81 -6.35
C SER A 71 18.31 -13.25 -4.92
N ASN A 72 18.19 -11.93 -4.84
CA ASN A 72 17.86 -11.27 -3.59
C ASN A 72 16.51 -11.77 -3.04
N LYS A 73 16.44 -11.86 -1.72
CA LYS A 73 15.24 -12.29 -0.99
C LYS A 73 14.68 -11.17 -0.15
N TYR A 74 13.40 -11.26 0.19
CA TYR A 74 12.81 -10.35 1.15
C TYR A 74 13.42 -10.52 2.54
N LYS A 75 13.54 -9.43 3.28
CA LYS A 75 14.02 -9.45 4.68
C LYS A 75 13.22 -10.45 5.53
N ARG A 76 11.93 -10.61 5.25
CA ARG A 76 11.04 -11.56 5.91
C ARG A 76 11.48 -13.03 5.79
N ASN A 77 12.31 -13.39 4.80
CA ASN A 77 12.90 -14.73 4.72
C ASN A 77 13.81 -15.07 5.90
N LEU A 78 14.23 -14.10 6.70
CA LEU A 78 14.93 -14.36 7.95
C LEU A 78 14.03 -15.04 8.99
N GLU A 79 12.71 -14.90 8.89
CA GLU A 79 11.68 -15.50 9.74
C GLU A 79 11.29 -16.92 9.28
N ARG A 80 11.96 -17.47 8.25
CA ARG A 80 11.64 -18.78 7.69
C ARG A 80 11.70 -19.89 8.74
N TRP A 81 10.90 -20.92 8.52
CA TRP A 81 10.93 -22.10 9.36
C TRP A 81 12.32 -22.77 9.34
N GLN A 82 12.88 -23.05 10.49
CA GLN A 82 14.22 -23.61 10.68
C GLN A 82 14.25 -24.85 11.57
N LYS A 83 13.29 -25.00 12.49
CA LYS A 83 13.28 -26.10 13.47
C LYS A 83 11.87 -26.47 13.91
N PRO A 84 11.64 -27.74 14.33
CA PRO A 84 10.38 -28.17 14.91
C PRO A 84 9.94 -27.28 16.09
N GLY A 85 8.64 -27.00 16.15
CA GLY A 85 8.04 -26.11 17.16
C GLY A 85 8.04 -24.62 16.79
N GLN A 86 8.76 -24.20 15.75
CA GLN A 86 8.69 -22.82 15.27
C GLN A 86 7.38 -22.57 14.52
N ILE A 87 6.66 -21.50 14.89
CA ILE A 87 5.46 -21.05 14.21
C ILE A 87 5.82 -19.87 13.31
N THR A 88 5.67 -20.05 12.00
CA THR A 88 5.92 -19.01 10.99
C THR A 88 5.11 -19.35 9.73
N ASP A 89 4.71 -18.31 8.99
CA ASP A 89 4.06 -18.44 7.68
C ASP A 89 5.08 -18.40 6.51
N VAL A 90 6.39 -18.25 6.81
CA VAL A 90 7.46 -18.26 5.82
C VAL A 90 8.02 -19.69 5.72
N PRO A 91 7.93 -20.30 4.53
CA PRO A 91 8.36 -21.68 4.31
C PRO A 91 9.85 -21.89 4.61
N ARG A 92 10.20 -23.16 4.85
CA ARG A 92 11.59 -23.60 4.91
C ARG A 92 12.29 -23.28 3.58
N TYR A 93 13.51 -22.78 3.67
CA TYR A 93 14.36 -22.59 2.51
C TYR A 93 14.99 -23.92 2.10
N GLU A 94 14.72 -24.38 0.88
CA GLU A 94 15.31 -25.58 0.32
C GLU A 94 15.89 -25.29 -1.06
N TYR A 95 17.18 -25.51 -1.20
CA TYR A 95 17.86 -25.35 -2.48
C TYR A 95 17.43 -26.44 -3.47
N GLY A 96 17.00 -26.03 -4.66
CA GLY A 96 16.69 -26.95 -5.75
C GLY A 96 15.43 -27.81 -5.57
N LEU A 97 14.74 -27.73 -4.42
CA LEU A 97 13.51 -28.45 -4.16
C LEU A 97 12.31 -27.53 -4.27
N GLN A 98 11.33 -27.95 -5.06
CA GLN A 98 10.04 -27.29 -5.13
C GLN A 98 9.11 -27.85 -4.05
N ASN A 99 9.09 -27.21 -2.90
CA ASN A 99 8.13 -27.50 -1.85
C ASN A 99 6.79 -26.79 -2.07
N PHE A 100 6.47 -26.42 -3.32
CA PHE A 100 5.30 -25.65 -3.75
C PHE A 100 5.14 -24.29 -3.05
N SER A 101 6.15 -23.79 -2.36
CA SER A 101 6.10 -22.48 -1.71
C SER A 101 6.02 -21.31 -2.70
N SER A 102 6.47 -21.54 -3.94
CA SER A 102 6.35 -20.60 -5.06
C SER A 102 4.95 -20.61 -5.72
N GLN A 103 4.10 -21.56 -5.36
CA GLN A 103 2.78 -21.65 -5.95
C GLN A 103 1.79 -20.62 -5.36
N PHE A 104 0.81 -20.25 -6.19
CA PHE A 104 -0.22 -19.32 -5.78
C PHE A 104 -1.08 -19.90 -4.66
N SER A 105 -1.15 -19.20 -3.53
CA SER A 105 -1.94 -19.62 -2.37
C SER A 105 -2.46 -18.41 -1.60
N THR A 106 -3.39 -18.66 -0.68
CA THR A 106 -3.94 -17.62 0.23
C THR A 106 -2.89 -16.98 1.13
N ARG A 107 -1.73 -17.59 1.30
CA ARG A 107 -0.58 -17.03 2.02
C ARG A 107 -0.11 -15.70 1.43
N LEU A 108 -0.23 -15.53 0.11
CA LEU A 108 0.20 -14.35 -0.65
C LEU A 108 -0.95 -13.37 -0.93
N LEU A 109 -2.07 -13.53 -0.22
CA LEU A 109 -3.20 -12.61 -0.26
C LEU A 109 -3.24 -11.80 1.04
N TYR A 110 -3.24 -10.48 0.89
CA TYR A 110 -3.26 -9.51 1.99
C TYR A 110 -4.53 -8.68 1.90
N LYS A 111 -4.99 -8.16 3.04
CA LYS A 111 -6.05 -7.14 3.02
C LYS A 111 -5.51 -5.88 2.37
N GLY A 112 -6.22 -5.40 1.36
CA GLY A 112 -5.88 -4.18 0.63
C GLY A 112 -6.39 -2.89 1.28
N ASP A 113 -6.87 -2.97 2.52
CA ASP A 113 -7.48 -1.86 3.24
C ASP A 113 -6.42 -0.80 3.58
N PHE A 114 -6.70 0.46 3.23
CA PHE A 114 -5.81 1.57 3.56
C PHE A 114 -6.53 2.92 3.65
N ILE A 115 -5.86 3.87 4.32
CA ILE A 115 -6.18 5.30 4.32
C ILE A 115 -4.93 6.05 3.88
N ARG A 116 -5.10 7.06 3.00
CA ARG A 116 -4.01 7.87 2.46
C ARG A 116 -4.33 9.36 2.56
N LEU A 117 -3.37 10.14 3.05
CA LEU A 117 -3.39 11.59 2.91
C LEU A 117 -2.97 11.93 1.48
N ARG A 118 -3.97 12.10 0.60
CA ARG A 118 -3.79 12.37 -0.84
C ARG A 118 -3.21 13.74 -1.09
N ASN A 119 -3.75 14.72 -0.39
CA ASN A 119 -3.34 16.11 -0.54
C ASN A 119 -3.37 16.81 0.82
N ILE A 120 -2.35 17.59 1.08
CA ILE A 120 -2.30 18.59 2.13
C ILE A 120 -1.77 19.87 1.53
N THR A 121 -2.51 20.96 1.64
CA THR A 121 -2.07 22.28 1.15
C THR A 121 -2.18 23.27 2.30
N LEU A 122 -1.07 23.89 2.65
CA LEU A 122 -1.05 25.06 3.52
C LEU A 122 -0.78 26.28 2.65
N SER A 123 -1.68 27.25 2.71
CA SER A 123 -1.56 28.50 1.97
C SER A 123 -1.69 29.70 2.88
N TYR A 124 -1.05 30.80 2.48
CA TYR A 124 -1.15 32.08 3.17
C TYR A 124 -1.36 33.21 2.17
N SER A 125 -2.48 33.89 2.27
CA SER A 125 -2.80 35.07 1.46
C SER A 125 -2.37 36.33 2.19
N LEU A 126 -1.58 37.15 1.50
CA LEU A 126 -1.09 38.41 2.03
C LEU A 126 -2.23 39.38 2.34
N PRO A 127 -2.14 40.18 3.44
CA PRO A 127 -3.13 41.21 3.74
C PRO A 127 -3.20 42.30 2.66
N ARG A 128 -4.39 42.72 2.29
CA ARG A 128 -4.64 43.77 1.27
C ARG A 128 -3.82 45.03 1.48
N LYS A 129 -3.62 45.47 2.73
CA LYS A 129 -2.81 46.66 3.08
C LYS A 129 -1.37 46.58 2.59
N VAL A 130 -0.79 45.39 2.56
CA VAL A 130 0.58 45.15 2.07
C VAL A 130 0.58 45.18 0.54
N LEU A 131 -0.37 44.52 -0.07
CA LEU A 131 -0.49 44.38 -1.52
C LEU A 131 -0.76 45.72 -2.24
N GLN A 132 -1.61 46.56 -1.68
CA GLN A 132 -1.93 47.88 -2.23
C GLN A 132 -0.70 48.80 -2.33
N LYS A 133 0.23 48.72 -1.35
CA LYS A 133 1.49 49.49 -1.39
C LYS A 133 2.43 49.01 -2.50
N ALA A 134 2.32 47.75 -2.91
CA ALA A 134 3.15 47.14 -3.96
C ALA A 134 2.51 47.16 -5.34
N GLY A 135 1.25 47.67 -5.47
CA GLY A 135 0.50 47.65 -6.72
C GLY A 135 0.13 46.21 -7.17
N LEU A 136 0.05 45.27 -6.25
CA LEU A 136 -0.27 43.87 -6.53
C LEU A 136 -1.72 43.56 -6.13
N GLY A 137 -2.35 42.66 -6.88
CA GLY A 137 -3.61 42.02 -6.51
C GLY A 137 -3.43 40.93 -5.46
N VAL A 138 -4.36 39.99 -5.37
CA VAL A 138 -4.31 38.93 -4.37
C VAL A 138 -3.04 38.09 -4.58
N THR A 139 -2.23 38.00 -3.53
CA THR A 139 -0.97 37.22 -3.57
C THR A 139 -1.02 36.14 -2.49
N THR A 140 -0.82 34.90 -2.90
CA THR A 140 -0.92 33.72 -2.04
C THR A 140 0.30 32.85 -2.21
N PHE A 141 1.00 32.55 -1.12
CA PHE A 141 2.02 31.52 -1.03
C PHE A 141 1.38 30.21 -0.65
N TYR A 142 1.87 29.09 -1.17
CA TYR A 142 1.41 27.77 -0.75
C TYR A 142 2.53 26.73 -0.76
N VAL A 143 2.36 25.75 0.14
CA VAL A 143 3.09 24.49 0.16
C VAL A 143 2.08 23.38 0.02
N ARG A 144 2.30 22.47 -0.90
CA ARG A 144 1.40 21.36 -1.18
C ARG A 144 2.16 20.05 -1.13
N GLY A 145 1.62 19.09 -0.39
CA GLY A 145 2.13 17.74 -0.33
C GLY A 145 1.13 16.75 -0.92
N PHE A 146 1.64 15.80 -1.70
CA PHE A 146 0.83 14.72 -2.26
C PHE A 146 1.29 13.37 -1.72
N ASN A 147 0.34 12.51 -1.37
CA ASN A 147 0.54 11.13 -0.93
C ASN A 147 1.55 10.97 0.21
N LEU A 148 1.65 11.95 1.12
CA LEU A 148 2.70 12.01 2.13
C LEU A 148 2.59 10.87 3.15
N LEU A 149 1.37 10.46 3.50
CA LEU A 149 1.11 9.43 4.50
C LEU A 149 0.15 8.38 3.95
N THR A 150 0.48 7.12 4.18
CA THR A 150 -0.39 5.97 3.91
C THR A 150 -0.37 5.06 5.11
N LYS A 151 -1.55 4.70 5.62
CA LYS A 151 -1.71 3.68 6.65
C LYS A 151 -2.43 2.49 6.04
N THR A 152 -1.78 1.33 6.04
CA THR A 152 -2.37 0.03 5.70
C THR A 152 -2.88 -0.65 6.96
N PHE A 153 -3.87 -1.52 6.83
CA PHE A 153 -4.46 -2.26 7.94
C PHE A 153 -4.00 -3.73 8.01
N ASP A 154 -3.23 -4.19 7.03
CA ASP A 154 -2.51 -5.47 7.11
C ASP A 154 -1.01 -5.19 7.26
N ASP A 155 -0.45 -5.50 8.43
CA ASP A 155 0.96 -5.21 8.75
C ASP A 155 1.94 -6.08 7.94
N ARG A 156 1.44 -7.15 7.30
CA ARG A 156 2.25 -8.00 6.41
C ARG A 156 2.43 -7.38 5.03
N LEU A 157 1.65 -6.35 4.70
CA LEU A 157 1.68 -5.71 3.39
C LEU A 157 2.95 -4.86 3.24
N THR A 158 3.85 -5.28 2.35
CA THR A 158 5.16 -4.64 2.13
C THR A 158 5.22 -3.75 0.88
N PHE A 159 4.11 -3.62 0.16
CA PHE A 159 4.00 -2.85 -1.07
C PHE A 159 2.79 -1.91 -1.02
N ASP A 160 2.68 -1.00 -1.98
CA ASP A 160 1.57 -0.06 -2.05
C ASP A 160 0.25 -0.81 -2.33
N PRO A 161 -0.78 -0.66 -1.47
CA PRO A 161 -2.06 -1.34 -1.65
C PRO A 161 -2.86 -0.82 -2.85
N GLU A 162 -2.54 0.37 -3.35
CA GLU A 162 -3.23 0.98 -4.48
C GLU A 162 -2.67 0.47 -5.81
N ASN A 163 -2.98 -0.77 -6.08
CA ASN A 163 -2.68 -1.41 -7.37
C ASN A 163 -3.86 -1.24 -8.34
N GLY A 164 -3.63 -1.55 -9.63
CA GLY A 164 -4.69 -1.58 -10.62
C GLY A 164 -5.83 -2.53 -10.26
N ILE A 165 -6.87 -2.58 -11.12
CA ILE A 165 -8.09 -3.36 -10.90
C ILE A 165 -7.87 -4.86 -10.67
N THR A 166 -6.73 -5.40 -11.07
CA THR A 166 -6.35 -6.80 -10.81
C THR A 166 -5.89 -7.03 -9.39
N SER A 167 -5.66 -5.97 -8.62
CA SER A 167 -5.13 -6.01 -7.24
C SER A 167 -3.93 -6.94 -7.08
N THR A 168 -3.06 -6.98 -8.08
CA THR A 168 -1.85 -7.79 -8.08
C THR A 168 -0.63 -6.89 -8.08
N SER A 169 0.21 -6.98 -7.07
CA SER A 169 1.52 -6.32 -7.05
C SER A 169 2.55 -7.16 -7.80
N ASN A 170 3.17 -6.56 -8.78
CA ASN A 170 4.20 -7.19 -9.61
C ASN A 170 5.41 -6.25 -9.72
N LEU A 171 6.04 -5.90 -8.59
CA LEU A 171 7.06 -4.86 -8.45
C LEU A 171 6.60 -3.48 -8.96
N ASN A 172 5.35 -3.15 -8.77
CA ASN A 172 4.84 -1.83 -9.12
C ASN A 172 5.57 -0.76 -8.32
N ILE A 173 5.93 0.32 -9.00
CA ILE A 173 6.51 1.49 -8.34
C ILE A 173 5.42 2.09 -7.44
N PRO A 174 5.69 2.29 -6.13
CA PRO A 174 4.73 2.92 -5.24
C PRO A 174 4.43 4.36 -5.68
N ILE A 175 3.25 4.85 -5.32
CA ILE A 175 2.86 6.22 -5.64
C ILE A 175 3.85 7.20 -4.99
N ASN A 176 4.35 8.13 -5.80
CA ASN A 176 5.34 9.10 -5.35
C ASN A 176 4.78 10.05 -4.29
N LYS A 177 5.62 10.35 -3.32
CA LYS A 177 5.41 11.46 -2.38
C LYS A 177 6.03 12.70 -2.99
N THR A 178 5.25 13.78 -3.10
CA THR A 178 5.70 15.01 -3.74
C THR A 178 5.40 16.20 -2.83
N VAL A 179 6.33 17.15 -2.76
CA VAL A 179 6.13 18.44 -2.10
C VAL A 179 6.38 19.54 -3.13
N THR A 180 5.45 20.47 -3.25
CA THR A 180 5.50 21.59 -4.19
C THR A 180 5.34 22.90 -3.42
N PHE A 181 6.14 23.89 -3.77
CA PHE A 181 6.02 25.26 -3.30
C PHE A 181 5.55 26.12 -4.46
N GLY A 182 4.67 27.07 -4.18
CA GLY A 182 4.17 27.96 -5.23
C GLY A 182 3.75 29.31 -4.70
N LEU A 183 3.65 30.23 -5.65
CA LEU A 183 3.17 31.60 -5.48
C LEU A 183 2.15 31.88 -6.58
N THR A 184 0.99 32.40 -6.16
CA THR A 184 -0.02 32.93 -7.07
C THR A 184 -0.09 34.45 -6.87
N VAL A 185 -0.02 35.21 -7.96
CA VAL A 185 -0.13 36.69 -7.96
C VAL A 185 -1.20 37.06 -8.97
N GLU A 186 -2.20 37.79 -8.52
CA GLU A 186 -3.16 38.50 -9.40
C GLU A 186 -2.62 39.88 -9.66
N LEU A 187 -2.71 40.36 -10.92
CA LEU A 187 -2.28 41.68 -11.38
C LEU A 187 -3.46 42.60 -11.56
#